data_3787e8325f67edc7a019b16785a0265b
#
_entry.id   3787e8325f67edc7a019b16785a0265b
#
_cell.length_a   1.000
_cell.length_b   1.000
_cell.length_c   1.000
_cell.angle_alpha   90.00
_cell.angle_beta   90.00
_cell.angle_gamma   90.00
#
_symmetry.space_group_name_H-M   'P 1'
#
loop_
_entity.id
_entity.type
_entity.pdbx_description
1 polymer ?
#
loop_
_entity_poly.entity_id
_entity_poly.type
_entity_poly.pdbx_seq_one_letter_code
_entity_poly.pdbx_strand_id
1 'polypeptide(L)'
;MGMSSSGSHGETRAVPYINVTPLIDVLLVLLIIFMVITPLKPTRFKALVPTEPPPSNEPIKPNPLTLVVSIEKDLKLKLNLDDAGSVNDPTALSQLLTNTFRQRRENRAYAPGMENRMELSEDERIAKAVFVKAPRSMKYIEVVKVIDAIKGAGGNPIGLQLDDLAQ
;
A
#
# COMPACT_ATOMS: atom_id res chain seq x y z
N MET A 1 53.13 45.45 72.07
CA MET A 1 51.72 45.12 71.93
C MET A 1 51.44 45.03 70.45
N GLY A 2 51.46 43.85 69.91
CA GLY A 2 51.20 43.58 68.47
C GLY A 2 49.83 42.99 68.31
N MET A 3 49.06 43.53 67.34
CA MET A 3 47.81 42.95 66.93
C MET A 3 47.97 42.38 65.51
N SER A 4 47.94 41.09 65.44
CA SER A 4 47.90 40.37 64.19
C SER A 4 46.53 40.48 63.59
N SER A 5 46.41 40.98 62.36
CA SER A 5 45.20 40.89 61.54
C SER A 5 45.34 39.72 60.59
N SER A 6 44.57 38.67 60.82
CA SER A 6 44.45 37.48 59.93
C SER A 6 43.48 37.82 58.79
N GLY A 7 44.03 38.01 57.60
CA GLY A 7 43.25 38.16 56.40
C GLY A 7 42.72 36.79 55.94
N SER A 8 41.39 36.60 55.92
CA SER A 8 40.70 35.46 55.35
C SER A 8 40.78 35.60 53.81
N HIS A 9 41.55 34.67 53.18
CA HIS A 9 41.49 34.49 51.75
C HIS A 9 40.24 33.64 51.44
N GLY A 10 39.23 34.33 50.97
CA GLY A 10 38.11 33.63 50.32
C GLY A 10 38.56 32.98 49.01
N GLU A 11 38.68 31.69 48.98
CA GLU A 11 38.86 30.94 47.73
C GLU A 11 37.63 31.12 46.86
N THR A 12 37.73 31.97 45.80
CA THR A 12 36.77 31.99 44.73
C THR A 12 36.95 30.74 43.90
N ARG A 13 36.15 29.71 44.15
CA ARG A 13 36.06 28.53 43.29
C ARG A 13 35.53 29.00 41.92
N ALA A 14 36.41 29.02 40.92
CA ALA A 14 36.04 29.19 39.53
C ALA A 14 35.14 28.02 39.11
N VAL A 15 33.85 28.25 38.93
CA VAL A 15 32.92 27.27 38.35
C VAL A 15 33.19 27.29 36.84
N PRO A 16 33.66 26.19 36.27
CA PRO A 16 33.87 26.14 34.83
C PRO A 16 32.52 26.28 34.11
N TYR A 17 32.37 27.40 33.42
CA TYR A 17 31.23 27.62 32.50
C TYR A 17 31.43 26.72 31.28
N ILE A 18 30.69 25.60 31.20
CA ILE A 18 30.65 24.77 30.02
C ILE A 18 29.80 25.51 28.98
N ASN A 19 30.42 25.92 27.88
CA ASN A 19 29.68 26.49 26.77
C ASN A 19 28.93 25.36 26.05
N VAL A 20 27.58 25.26 26.24
CA VAL A 20 26.73 24.25 25.67
C VAL A 20 26.30 24.55 24.22
N THR A 21 26.63 25.75 23.72
CA THR A 21 26.22 26.17 22.37
C THR A 21 26.69 25.21 21.26
N PRO A 22 27.94 24.72 21.24
CA PRO A 22 28.37 23.76 20.22
C PRO A 22 27.63 22.43 20.31
N LEU A 23 27.23 22.01 21.52
CA LEU A 23 26.49 20.76 21.73
C LEU A 23 25.05 20.88 21.20
N ILE A 24 24.39 22.00 21.45
CA ILE A 24 23.02 22.26 20.98
C ILE A 24 23.01 22.36 19.47
N ASP A 25 23.99 22.96 18.83
CA ASP A 25 24.07 23.04 17.37
C ASP A 25 24.15 21.65 16.70
N VAL A 26 25.02 20.77 17.21
CA VAL A 26 25.14 19.41 16.72
C VAL A 26 23.82 18.64 16.90
N LEU A 27 23.15 18.78 18.03
CA LEU A 27 21.87 18.15 18.30
C LEU A 27 20.77 18.66 17.36
N LEU A 28 20.74 19.96 17.07
CA LEU A 28 19.80 20.56 16.12
C LEU A 28 20.03 20.06 14.70
N VAL A 29 21.27 20.00 14.25
CA VAL A 29 21.62 19.47 12.93
C VAL A 29 21.24 18.00 12.81
N LEU A 30 21.50 17.18 13.82
CA LEU A 30 21.07 15.78 13.85
C LEU A 30 19.55 15.66 13.80
N LEU A 31 18.82 16.49 14.53
CA LEU A 31 17.34 16.50 14.50
C LEU A 31 16.81 16.80 13.11
N ILE A 32 17.38 17.80 12.43
CA ILE A 32 16.98 18.18 11.07
C ILE A 32 17.28 17.05 10.09
N ILE A 33 18.47 16.44 10.19
CA ILE A 33 18.84 15.30 9.35
C ILE A 33 17.86 14.15 9.54
N PHE A 34 17.54 13.77 10.78
CA PHE A 34 16.56 12.72 11.04
C PHE A 34 15.15 13.07 10.54
N MET A 35 14.76 14.34 10.58
CA MET A 35 13.48 14.80 10.05
C MET A 35 13.43 14.69 8.52
N VAL A 36 14.53 15.01 7.82
CA VAL A 36 14.63 14.95 6.35
C VAL A 36 14.77 13.51 5.85
N ILE A 37 15.44 12.63 6.60
CA ILE A 37 15.63 11.20 6.26
C ILE A 37 14.44 10.35 6.75
N THR A 38 13.27 10.89 7.03
CA THR A 38 12.11 10.01 7.27
C THR A 38 11.89 9.15 6.01
N PRO A 39 12.13 7.83 6.07
CA PRO A 39 11.91 7.00 4.90
C PRO A 39 10.43 7.10 4.54
N LEU A 40 10.14 7.54 3.32
CA LEU A 40 8.81 7.38 2.74
C LEU A 40 8.48 5.90 2.90
N LYS A 41 7.52 5.58 3.77
CA LYS A 41 7.08 4.20 3.93
C LYS A 41 6.70 3.71 2.53
N PRO A 42 7.42 2.73 1.96
CA PRO A 42 6.98 2.18 0.70
C PRO A 42 5.55 1.71 0.93
N THR A 43 4.62 2.19 0.15
CA THR A 43 3.27 1.64 0.10
C THR A 43 3.44 0.18 -0.29
N ARG A 44 3.50 -0.70 0.73
CA ARG A 44 3.57 -2.14 0.47
C ARG A 44 2.26 -2.49 -0.20
N PHE A 45 2.34 -2.82 -1.47
CA PHE A 45 1.27 -3.54 -2.11
C PHE A 45 1.06 -4.82 -1.31
N LYS A 46 -0.06 -4.92 -0.62
CA LYS A 46 -0.51 -6.21 -0.12
C LYS A 46 -0.97 -7.00 -1.34
N ALA A 47 -0.03 -7.58 -2.08
CA ALA A 47 -0.37 -8.62 -3.02
C ALA A 47 -0.88 -9.78 -2.15
N LEU A 48 -2.18 -9.98 -2.13
CA LEU A 48 -2.76 -11.21 -1.64
C LEU A 48 -2.38 -12.28 -2.65
N VAL A 49 -1.24 -12.94 -2.42
CA VAL A 49 -0.95 -14.19 -3.11
C VAL A 49 -2.03 -15.15 -2.64
N PRO A 50 -2.86 -15.72 -3.53
CA PRO A 50 -3.79 -16.75 -3.15
C PRO A 50 -2.97 -17.86 -2.48
N THR A 51 -3.25 -18.14 -1.21
CA THR A 51 -2.70 -19.30 -0.54
C THR A 51 -3.14 -20.50 -1.38
N GLU A 52 -2.21 -21.39 -1.76
CA GLU A 52 -2.60 -22.64 -2.40
C GLU A 52 -3.69 -23.25 -1.52
N PRO A 53 -4.88 -23.54 -2.09
CA PRO A 53 -5.94 -24.11 -1.30
C PRO A 53 -5.43 -25.42 -0.72
N PRO A 54 -5.70 -25.70 0.58
CA PRO A 54 -5.38 -27.01 1.13
C PRO A 54 -6.02 -28.07 0.21
N PRO A 55 -5.41 -29.25 0.07
CA PRO A 55 -5.96 -30.32 -0.78
C PRO A 55 -7.27 -30.80 -0.16
N SER A 56 -8.34 -30.07 -0.37
CA SER A 56 -9.70 -30.42 -0.01
C SER A 56 -10.40 -30.87 -1.28
N ASN A 57 -10.88 -32.09 -1.27
CA ASN A 57 -11.68 -32.67 -2.36
C ASN A 57 -13.08 -32.03 -2.50
N GLU A 58 -13.34 -30.93 -1.81
CA GLU A 58 -14.58 -30.18 -1.97
C GLU A 58 -14.45 -29.21 -3.15
N PRO A 59 -15.41 -29.22 -4.09
CA PRO A 59 -15.41 -28.25 -5.17
C PRO A 59 -15.53 -26.84 -4.59
N ILE A 60 -14.43 -26.08 -4.68
CA ILE A 60 -14.40 -24.68 -4.26
C ILE A 60 -15.44 -23.95 -5.11
N LYS A 61 -16.57 -23.58 -4.51
CA LYS A 61 -17.56 -22.73 -5.19
C LYS A 61 -16.90 -21.39 -5.52
N PRO A 62 -16.77 -21.01 -6.80
CA PRO A 62 -16.21 -19.73 -7.15
C PRO A 62 -17.01 -18.62 -6.45
N ASN A 63 -16.31 -17.69 -5.78
CA ASN A 63 -17.01 -16.54 -5.21
C ASN A 63 -17.61 -15.71 -6.36
N PRO A 64 -18.95 -15.54 -6.43
CA PRO A 64 -19.61 -14.81 -7.50
C PRO A 64 -19.19 -13.33 -7.57
N LEU A 65 -18.57 -12.81 -6.51
CA LEU A 65 -18.04 -11.45 -6.44
C LEU A 65 -16.60 -11.35 -6.93
N THR A 66 -15.97 -12.45 -7.35
CA THR A 66 -14.61 -12.41 -7.89
C THR A 66 -14.60 -11.71 -9.25
N LEU A 67 -13.74 -10.70 -9.41
CA LEU A 67 -13.48 -10.05 -10.68
C LEU A 67 -12.12 -10.50 -11.19
N VAL A 68 -12.08 -10.96 -12.42
CA VAL A 68 -10.86 -11.42 -13.09
C VAL A 68 -10.64 -10.59 -14.34
N VAL A 69 -9.53 -9.88 -14.40
CA VAL A 69 -9.07 -9.17 -15.60
C VAL A 69 -8.03 -10.05 -16.28
N SER A 70 -8.37 -10.59 -17.44
CA SER A 70 -7.46 -11.39 -18.25
C SER A 70 -6.80 -10.53 -19.31
N ILE A 71 -5.49 -10.65 -19.44
CA ILE A 71 -4.70 -10.00 -20.47
C ILE A 71 -4.32 -11.06 -21.50
N GLU A 72 -4.73 -10.88 -22.74
CA GLU A 72 -4.41 -11.79 -23.84
C GLU A 72 -3.05 -11.42 -24.50
N LYS A 73 -2.48 -12.35 -25.27
CA LYS A 73 -1.17 -12.13 -25.95
C LYS A 73 -1.19 -10.95 -26.93
N ASP A 74 -2.33 -10.64 -27.49
CA ASP A 74 -2.58 -9.52 -28.41
C ASP A 74 -2.90 -8.19 -27.69
N LEU A 75 -2.62 -8.11 -26.38
CA LEU A 75 -2.84 -6.95 -25.51
C LEU A 75 -4.32 -6.58 -25.34
N LYS A 76 -5.25 -7.47 -25.64
CA LYS A 76 -6.66 -7.28 -25.33
C LYS A 76 -6.93 -7.58 -23.85
N LEU A 77 -7.90 -6.85 -23.30
CA LEU A 77 -8.36 -6.98 -21.93
C LEU A 77 -9.75 -7.60 -21.91
N LYS A 78 -9.97 -8.52 -20.98
CA LYS A 78 -11.30 -9.06 -20.69
C LYS A 78 -11.57 -8.97 -19.19
N LEU A 79 -12.73 -8.47 -18.82
CA LEU A 79 -13.24 -8.49 -17.45
C LEU A 79 -14.21 -9.66 -17.32
N ASN A 80 -13.80 -10.73 -16.66
CA ASN A 80 -14.47 -12.02 -16.65
C ASN A 80 -14.62 -12.57 -18.10
N LEU A 81 -15.78 -12.37 -18.72
CA LEU A 81 -16.08 -12.78 -20.09
C LEU A 81 -16.32 -11.60 -21.05
N ASP A 82 -16.45 -10.41 -20.51
CA ASP A 82 -16.74 -9.20 -21.25
C ASP A 82 -15.48 -8.56 -21.82
N ASP A 83 -15.55 -8.01 -23.04
CA ASP A 83 -14.47 -7.24 -23.64
C ASP A 83 -14.29 -5.94 -22.83
N ALA A 84 -13.05 -5.69 -22.41
CA ALA A 84 -12.69 -4.53 -21.59
C ALA A 84 -11.66 -3.61 -22.28
N GLY A 85 -11.52 -3.72 -23.61
CA GLY A 85 -10.63 -2.90 -24.40
C GLY A 85 -9.22 -3.46 -24.52
N SER A 86 -8.21 -2.61 -24.44
CA SER A 86 -6.81 -3.03 -24.60
C SER A 86 -5.90 -2.45 -23.53
N VAL A 87 -4.71 -3.04 -23.39
CA VAL A 87 -3.66 -2.55 -22.46
C VAL A 87 -3.23 -1.11 -22.80
N ASN A 88 -3.28 -0.73 -24.08
CA ASN A 88 -2.91 0.62 -24.52
C ASN A 88 -4.03 1.65 -24.28
N ASP A 89 -5.28 1.19 -24.22
CA ASP A 89 -6.44 2.02 -23.87
C ASP A 89 -7.31 1.27 -22.86
N PRO A 90 -7.02 1.38 -21.57
CA PRO A 90 -7.77 0.70 -20.51
C PRO A 90 -9.02 1.48 -20.06
N THR A 91 -9.47 2.48 -20.83
CA THR A 91 -10.62 3.32 -20.47
C THR A 91 -11.90 2.50 -20.30
N ALA A 92 -12.14 1.55 -21.21
CA ALA A 92 -13.29 0.65 -21.13
C ALA A 92 -13.25 -0.21 -19.86
N LEU A 93 -12.08 -0.78 -19.51
CA LEU A 93 -11.89 -1.52 -18.27
C LEU A 93 -12.22 -0.67 -17.03
N SER A 94 -11.69 0.55 -16.98
CA SER A 94 -11.92 1.47 -15.86
C SER A 94 -13.40 1.82 -15.69
N GLN A 95 -14.12 2.04 -16.80
CA GLN A 95 -15.55 2.32 -16.78
C GLN A 95 -16.36 1.11 -16.30
N LEU A 96 -16.06 -0.09 -16.80
CA LEU A 96 -16.73 -1.32 -16.39
C LEU A 96 -16.53 -1.59 -14.89
N LEU A 97 -15.31 -1.45 -14.39
CA LEU A 97 -15.00 -1.61 -12.97
C LEU A 97 -15.72 -0.57 -12.10
N THR A 98 -15.69 0.71 -12.49
CA THR A 98 -16.37 1.78 -11.77
C THR A 98 -17.88 1.53 -11.69
N ASN A 99 -18.51 1.11 -12.79
CA ASN A 99 -19.92 0.77 -12.81
C ASN A 99 -20.23 -0.43 -11.92
N THR A 100 -19.40 -1.49 -12.00
CA THR A 100 -19.54 -2.69 -11.17
C THR A 100 -19.42 -2.36 -9.68
N PHE A 101 -18.44 -1.54 -9.28
CA PHE A 101 -18.27 -1.15 -7.88
C PHE A 101 -19.40 -0.25 -7.38
N ARG A 102 -19.95 0.61 -8.26
CA ARG A 102 -21.14 1.40 -7.93
C ARG A 102 -22.35 0.50 -7.67
N GLN A 103 -22.64 -0.46 -8.56
CA GLN A 103 -23.72 -1.43 -8.38
C GLN A 103 -23.54 -2.27 -7.12
N ARG A 104 -22.30 -2.69 -6.82
CA ARG A 104 -22.00 -3.41 -5.57
C ARG A 104 -22.26 -2.57 -4.32
N ARG A 105 -21.98 -1.28 -4.37
CA ARG A 105 -22.30 -0.35 -3.28
C ARG A 105 -23.82 -0.23 -3.09
N GLU A 106 -24.57 -0.02 -4.17
CA GLU A 106 -26.02 0.07 -4.15
C GLU A 106 -26.67 -1.23 -3.60
N ASN A 107 -26.11 -2.38 -3.98
CA ASN A 107 -26.59 -3.71 -3.54
C ASN A 107 -25.96 -4.18 -2.23
N ARG A 108 -25.11 -3.37 -1.57
CA ARG A 108 -24.38 -3.73 -0.35
C ARG A 108 -23.64 -5.06 -0.44
N ALA A 109 -23.02 -5.31 -1.60
CA ALA A 109 -22.24 -6.52 -1.85
C ALA A 109 -20.89 -6.44 -1.11
N TYR A 110 -20.88 -6.85 0.15
CA TYR A 110 -19.69 -6.80 1.01
C TYR A 110 -18.69 -7.90 0.65
N ALA A 111 -17.42 -7.63 0.92
CA ALA A 111 -16.39 -8.65 0.83
C ALA A 111 -16.60 -9.72 1.91
N PRO A 112 -16.23 -10.99 1.67
CA PRO A 112 -16.39 -12.06 2.64
C PRO A 112 -15.79 -11.71 4.00
N GLY A 113 -16.60 -11.83 5.06
CA GLY A 113 -16.21 -11.52 6.43
C GLY A 113 -16.24 -10.02 6.80
N MET A 114 -16.70 -9.16 5.88
CA MET A 114 -16.81 -7.71 6.13
C MET A 114 -18.24 -7.26 6.47
N GLU A 115 -19.22 -8.15 6.42
CA GLU A 115 -20.63 -7.85 6.62
C GLU A 115 -20.92 -7.19 8.00
N ASN A 116 -20.24 -7.70 9.03
CA ASN A 116 -20.46 -7.29 10.43
C ASN A 116 -19.41 -6.29 10.95
N ARG A 117 -18.47 -5.83 10.11
CA ARG A 117 -17.40 -4.92 10.52
C ARG A 117 -17.86 -3.46 10.46
N MET A 118 -18.68 -3.06 11.42
CA MET A 118 -19.23 -1.71 11.46
C MET A 118 -18.20 -0.62 11.82
N GLU A 119 -17.02 -1.00 12.29
CA GLU A 119 -15.90 -0.10 12.52
C GLU A 119 -15.25 0.45 11.23
N LEU A 120 -15.52 -0.23 10.09
CA LEU A 120 -15.04 0.18 8.77
C LEU A 120 -16.11 1.00 8.05
N SER A 121 -15.68 1.91 7.20
CA SER A 121 -16.60 2.64 6.33
C SER A 121 -17.31 1.68 5.36
N GLU A 122 -18.49 2.05 4.88
CA GLU A 122 -19.25 1.23 3.95
C GLU A 122 -18.43 0.92 2.68
N ASP A 123 -17.67 1.89 2.19
CA ASP A 123 -16.83 1.75 1.00
C ASP A 123 -15.69 0.73 1.19
N GLU A 124 -15.14 0.62 2.38
CA GLU A 124 -14.09 -0.36 2.70
C GLU A 124 -14.62 -1.78 2.82
N ARG A 125 -15.89 -1.95 3.10
CA ARG A 125 -16.55 -3.27 3.22
C ARG A 125 -16.99 -3.83 1.88
N ILE A 126 -17.19 -2.99 0.86
CA ILE A 126 -17.61 -3.44 -0.47
C ILE A 126 -16.56 -4.35 -1.12
N ALA A 127 -17.01 -5.40 -1.78
CA ALA A 127 -16.15 -6.33 -2.51
C ALA A 127 -15.54 -5.67 -3.76
N LYS A 128 -14.28 -5.20 -3.67
CA LYS A 128 -13.54 -4.54 -4.75
C LYS A 128 -12.28 -5.31 -5.17
N ALA A 129 -12.13 -6.55 -4.70
CA ALA A 129 -11.00 -7.39 -5.07
C ALA A 129 -11.02 -7.72 -6.56
N VAL A 130 -9.88 -7.55 -7.22
CA VAL A 130 -9.68 -7.83 -8.64
C VAL A 130 -8.45 -8.69 -8.82
N PHE A 131 -8.56 -9.76 -9.58
CA PHE A 131 -7.43 -10.62 -9.96
C PHE A 131 -7.03 -10.32 -11.40
N VAL A 132 -5.76 -10.06 -11.61
CA VAL A 132 -5.18 -9.87 -12.95
C VAL A 132 -4.52 -11.18 -13.36
N LYS A 133 -4.96 -11.73 -14.50
CA LYS A 133 -4.41 -12.93 -15.10
C LYS A 133 -3.61 -12.53 -16.34
N ALA A 134 -2.31 -12.79 -16.31
CA ALA A 134 -1.41 -12.40 -17.40
C ALA A 134 -0.52 -13.57 -17.83
N PRO A 135 -0.21 -13.71 -19.14
CA PRO A 135 0.78 -14.69 -19.61
C PRO A 135 2.17 -14.30 -19.12
N ARG A 136 2.97 -15.29 -18.71
CA ARG A 136 4.36 -15.06 -18.24
C ARG A 136 5.26 -14.40 -19.28
N SER A 137 4.96 -14.56 -20.56
CA SER A 137 5.69 -13.93 -21.66
C SER A 137 5.45 -12.43 -21.80
N MET A 138 4.48 -11.88 -21.08
CA MET A 138 4.12 -10.47 -21.18
C MET A 138 5.15 -9.57 -20.49
N LYS A 139 5.40 -8.41 -21.06
CA LYS A 139 6.28 -7.40 -20.45
C LYS A 139 5.65 -6.85 -19.19
N TYR A 140 6.42 -6.74 -18.13
CA TYR A 140 5.97 -6.20 -16.84
C TYR A 140 5.28 -4.83 -16.96
N ILE A 141 5.80 -3.96 -17.84
CA ILE A 141 5.22 -2.62 -18.04
C ILE A 141 3.76 -2.66 -18.51
N GLU A 142 3.39 -3.66 -19.32
CA GLU A 142 2.02 -3.81 -19.80
C GLU A 142 1.08 -4.23 -18.65
N VAL A 143 1.56 -5.12 -17.78
CA VAL A 143 0.80 -5.55 -16.60
C VAL A 143 0.61 -4.38 -15.63
N VAL A 144 1.63 -3.54 -15.44
CA VAL A 144 1.57 -2.37 -14.56
C VAL A 144 0.53 -1.37 -15.04
N LYS A 145 0.43 -1.10 -16.35
CA LYS A 145 -0.61 -0.21 -16.91
C LYS A 145 -2.02 -0.67 -16.54
N VAL A 146 -2.26 -1.97 -16.62
CA VAL A 146 -3.56 -2.56 -16.24
C VAL A 146 -3.82 -2.44 -14.74
N ILE A 147 -2.81 -2.72 -13.92
CA ILE A 147 -2.91 -2.57 -12.46
C ILE A 147 -3.22 -1.12 -12.08
N ASP A 148 -2.57 -0.15 -12.72
CA ASP A 148 -2.82 1.27 -12.46
C ASP A 148 -4.23 1.68 -12.86
N ALA A 149 -4.73 1.18 -13.99
CA ALA A 149 -6.12 1.41 -14.42
C ALA A 149 -7.13 0.83 -13.43
N ILE A 150 -6.90 -0.40 -12.93
CA ILE A 150 -7.75 -1.04 -11.90
C ILE A 150 -7.73 -0.22 -10.60
N LYS A 151 -6.56 0.25 -10.18
CA LYS A 151 -6.43 1.12 -8.99
C LYS A 151 -7.16 2.43 -9.16
N GLY A 152 -7.00 3.08 -10.31
CA GLY A 152 -7.70 4.31 -10.66
C GLY A 152 -9.22 4.16 -10.62
N ALA A 153 -9.74 2.99 -10.97
CA ALA A 153 -11.15 2.63 -10.85
C ALA A 153 -11.60 2.28 -9.42
N GLY A 154 -10.67 2.19 -8.46
CA GLY A 154 -10.96 1.88 -7.05
C GLY A 154 -10.84 0.41 -6.68
N GLY A 155 -10.28 -0.45 -7.53
CA GLY A 155 -10.03 -1.87 -7.24
C GLY A 155 -9.00 -2.06 -6.12
N ASN A 156 -9.36 -2.78 -5.07
CA ASN A 156 -8.49 -3.10 -3.93
C ASN A 156 -9.11 -4.24 -3.08
N PRO A 157 -8.35 -5.30 -2.77
CA PRO A 157 -6.99 -5.60 -3.19
C PRO A 157 -6.88 -6.09 -4.64
N ILE A 158 -5.66 -6.02 -5.21
CA ILE A 158 -5.36 -6.54 -6.54
C ILE A 158 -4.43 -7.75 -6.37
N GLY A 159 -4.88 -8.90 -6.90
CA GLY A 159 -4.07 -10.11 -7.00
C GLY A 159 -3.50 -10.26 -8.40
N LEU A 160 -2.27 -10.75 -8.55
CA LEU A 160 -1.66 -11.09 -9.83
C LEU A 160 -1.47 -12.59 -9.94
N GLN A 161 -2.01 -13.17 -10.98
CA GLN A 161 -1.82 -14.57 -11.35
C GLN A 161 -1.09 -14.62 -12.69
N LEU A 162 0.06 -15.27 -12.69
CA LEU A 162 0.81 -15.54 -13.93
C LEU A 162 0.41 -16.93 -14.42
N ASP A 163 -0.10 -16.99 -15.63
CA ASP A 163 -0.51 -18.24 -16.27
C ASP A 163 0.55 -18.72 -17.25
N ASP A 164 0.92 -19.98 -17.12
CA ASP A 164 1.55 -20.71 -18.19
C ASP A 164 0.42 -21.09 -19.13
N LEU A 165 0.09 -20.21 -20.10
CA LEU A 165 -0.84 -20.60 -21.14
C LEU A 165 -0.25 -21.85 -21.81
N ALA A 166 -0.80 -23.01 -21.47
CA ALA A 166 -0.56 -24.21 -22.24
C ALA A 166 -0.75 -23.89 -23.72
N GLN A 167 0.22 -24.33 -24.50
CA GLN A 167 0.28 -24.18 -25.95
C GLN A 167 -0.97 -24.75 -26.61
#